data_9cc35975e0c81f662cd259857bb4ef78
#
_entry.id   9cc35975e0c81f662cd259857bb4ef78
#
_cell.length_a   1.000
_cell.length_b   1.000
_cell.length_c   1.000
_cell.angle_alpha   90.00
_cell.angle_beta   90.00
_cell.angle_gamma   90.00
#
_symmetry.space_group_name_H-M   'P 1'
#
loop_
_entity.id
_entity.type
_entity.pdbx_description
1 polymer ?
#
loop_
_entity_poly.entity_id
_entity_poly.type
_entity_poly.pdbx_seq_one_letter_code
_entity_poly.pdbx_strand_id
1 'polypeptide(L)'
;DGTVYVTETIRQQREEISLIQSPFLHPHCMALDTTEAKRKWILENYSANIIGRQGVRDFNGDGKVDVLDLSVRSEKIHTLQDRDGDGVYDKATLFAGGFNDVLTGCAHSVAPIDGHVYATIIPDLWKLTDVDGDGVADRRESLAHGFAPHIGYGNHDLHSILQGYDGKLYWSMGDRGANVLSKEGKRVSNPHSGCILRCNPDGSEFEVFAHGLRNCQ
;
A
#
# COMPACT_ATOMS: atom_id res chain seq x y z
N ASP A 1 -15.88 13.77 15.85
CA ASP A 1 -17.19 13.52 15.26
C ASP A 1 -17.57 12.03 15.23
N GLY A 2 -16.68 11.12 15.66
CA GLY A 2 -16.95 9.69 15.73
C GLY A 2 -16.85 8.93 14.39
N THR A 3 -16.43 9.61 13.32
CA THR A 3 -16.20 8.95 12.02
C THR A 3 -15.06 7.94 12.12
N VAL A 4 -15.31 6.69 11.70
CA VAL A 4 -14.30 5.63 11.62
C VAL A 4 -13.86 5.46 10.17
N TYR A 5 -12.54 5.37 9.95
CA TYR A 5 -11.97 5.07 8.64
C TYR A 5 -11.55 3.61 8.58
N VAL A 6 -11.91 2.92 7.50
CA VAL A 6 -11.60 1.51 7.28
C VAL A 6 -11.03 1.30 5.88
N THR A 7 -10.04 0.43 5.77
CA THR A 7 -9.50 0.00 4.49
C THR A 7 -10.25 -1.23 3.96
N GLU A 8 -10.53 -1.25 2.66
CA GLU A 8 -11.00 -2.44 1.93
C GLU A 8 -9.89 -2.89 1.01
N THR A 9 -9.24 -4.00 1.36
CA THR A 9 -8.21 -4.60 0.50
C THR A 9 -8.77 -5.75 -0.30
N ILE A 10 -8.60 -5.70 -1.62
CA ILE A 10 -9.13 -6.70 -2.55
C ILE A 10 -8.05 -7.44 -3.32
N ARG A 11 -6.81 -6.96 -3.29
CA ARG A 11 -5.69 -7.55 -4.06
C ARG A 11 -4.94 -8.65 -3.32
N GLN A 12 -4.99 -8.67 -2.00
CA GLN A 12 -4.13 -9.50 -1.17
C GLN A 12 -4.24 -11.02 -1.44
N GLN A 13 -5.40 -11.53 -1.74
CA GLN A 13 -5.60 -13.00 -1.86
C GLN A 13 -5.85 -13.48 -3.28
N ARG A 14 -5.99 -12.58 -4.24
CA ARG A 14 -6.51 -12.92 -5.57
C ARG A 14 -5.62 -12.47 -6.73
N GLU A 15 -4.73 -11.52 -6.52
CA GLU A 15 -4.03 -10.84 -7.61
C GLU A 15 -2.54 -10.65 -7.33
N GLU A 16 -2.10 -10.76 -6.10
CA GLU A 16 -0.72 -10.56 -5.72
C GLU A 16 0.11 -11.84 -5.89
N ILE A 17 1.29 -11.72 -6.49
CA ILE A 17 2.19 -12.85 -6.68
C ILE A 17 2.77 -13.27 -5.32
N SER A 18 2.55 -14.52 -4.93
CA SER A 18 3.04 -15.10 -3.68
C SER A 18 4.26 -15.98 -3.93
N LEU A 19 5.37 -15.68 -3.27
CA LEU A 19 6.58 -16.51 -3.32
C LEU A 19 6.39 -17.87 -2.62
N ILE A 20 5.46 -17.97 -1.67
CA ILE A 20 5.13 -19.25 -1.03
C ILE A 20 4.56 -20.22 -2.05
N GLN A 21 3.68 -19.73 -2.94
CA GLN A 21 3.06 -20.55 -3.98
C GLN A 21 3.96 -20.72 -5.22
N SER A 22 4.94 -19.86 -5.38
CA SER A 22 5.83 -19.85 -6.54
C SER A 22 7.31 -19.68 -6.13
N PRO A 23 7.90 -20.68 -5.44
CA PRO A 23 9.27 -20.57 -4.93
C PRO A 23 10.32 -20.35 -6.03
N PHE A 24 10.05 -20.73 -7.27
CA PHE A 24 10.95 -20.51 -8.41
C PHE A 24 11.15 -19.01 -8.73
N LEU A 25 10.30 -18.13 -8.20
CA LEU A 25 10.44 -16.67 -8.35
C LEU A 25 11.43 -16.03 -7.36
N HIS A 26 11.92 -16.75 -6.35
CA HIS A 26 12.85 -16.19 -5.37
C HIS A 26 14.08 -15.50 -5.98
N PRO A 27 14.80 -16.10 -6.95
CA PRO A 27 15.94 -15.42 -7.55
C PRO A 27 15.56 -14.11 -8.26
N HIS A 28 14.41 -14.08 -8.94
CA HIS A 28 13.90 -12.87 -9.58
C HIS A 28 13.53 -11.82 -8.54
N CYS A 29 12.83 -12.23 -7.48
CA CYS A 29 12.44 -11.35 -6.39
C CYS A 29 13.65 -10.66 -5.75
N MET A 30 14.70 -11.44 -5.43
CA MET A 30 15.91 -10.92 -4.78
C MET A 30 16.74 -9.99 -5.67
N ALA A 31 16.52 -10.00 -6.98
CA ALA A 31 17.13 -9.08 -7.93
C ALA A 31 16.38 -7.75 -8.08
N LEU A 32 15.18 -7.63 -7.48
CA LEU A 32 14.35 -6.44 -7.55
C LEU A 32 14.58 -5.56 -6.32
N ASP A 33 15.30 -4.48 -6.47
CA ASP A 33 15.62 -3.55 -5.38
C ASP A 33 14.92 -2.18 -5.52
N THR A 34 14.15 -1.96 -6.61
CA THR A 34 13.34 -0.77 -6.81
C THR A 34 11.94 -1.10 -7.33
N THR A 35 11.00 -0.21 -7.11
CA THR A 35 9.62 -0.33 -7.64
C THR A 35 9.59 -0.25 -9.16
N GLU A 36 10.49 0.51 -9.78
CA GLU A 36 10.63 0.59 -11.23
C GLU A 36 11.10 -0.73 -11.82
N ALA A 37 12.10 -1.39 -11.21
CA ALA A 37 12.56 -2.71 -11.61
C ALA A 37 11.44 -3.75 -11.48
N LYS A 38 10.68 -3.70 -10.37
CA LYS A 38 9.50 -4.55 -10.16
C LYS A 38 8.42 -4.31 -11.22
N ARG A 39 8.10 -3.06 -11.54
CA ARG A 39 7.13 -2.71 -12.60
C ARG A 39 7.55 -3.30 -13.93
N LYS A 40 8.81 -3.09 -14.32
CA LYS A 40 9.36 -3.65 -15.56
C LYS A 40 9.22 -5.17 -15.58
N TRP A 41 9.63 -5.83 -14.50
CA TRP A 41 9.55 -7.28 -14.38
C TRP A 41 8.11 -7.79 -14.50
N ILE A 42 7.13 -7.14 -13.85
CA ILE A 42 5.71 -7.49 -13.94
C ILE A 42 5.24 -7.37 -15.39
N LEU A 43 5.50 -6.25 -16.05
CA LEU A 43 5.05 -6.02 -17.42
C LEU A 43 5.63 -7.03 -18.41
N GLU A 44 6.86 -7.51 -18.19
CA GLU A 44 7.54 -8.45 -19.07
C GLU A 44 7.19 -9.93 -18.79
N ASN A 45 6.85 -10.26 -17.54
CA ASN A 45 6.77 -11.66 -17.10
C ASN A 45 5.39 -12.07 -16.59
N TYR A 46 4.47 -11.13 -16.35
CA TYR A 46 3.15 -11.44 -15.84
C TYR A 46 2.31 -12.12 -16.93
N SER A 47 2.20 -13.42 -16.85
CA SER A 47 1.51 -14.26 -17.84
C SER A 47 0.76 -15.40 -17.16
N ALA A 48 -0.16 -16.03 -17.89
CA ALA A 48 -0.96 -17.16 -17.40
C ALA A 48 -0.12 -18.30 -16.77
N ASN A 49 1.11 -18.51 -17.23
CA ASN A 49 2.00 -19.55 -16.68
C ASN A 49 2.51 -19.23 -15.27
N ILE A 50 2.72 -17.96 -14.94
CA ILE A 50 3.11 -17.49 -13.62
C ILE A 50 1.85 -17.35 -12.76
N ILE A 51 0.80 -16.79 -13.30
CA ILE A 51 -0.43 -16.36 -12.64
C ILE A 51 -1.38 -17.53 -12.39
N GLY A 52 -1.47 -18.50 -13.28
CA GLY A 52 -2.41 -19.63 -13.15
C GLY A 52 -2.24 -20.45 -11.86
N ARG A 53 -1.08 -20.30 -11.19
CA ARG A 53 -0.81 -20.88 -9.88
C ARG A 53 -1.25 -19.99 -8.71
N GLN A 54 -1.59 -18.72 -8.98
CA GLN A 54 -1.90 -17.70 -7.97
C GLN A 54 -3.40 -17.42 -7.82
N GLY A 55 -4.24 -18.08 -8.62
CA GLY A 55 -5.68 -17.87 -8.63
C GLY A 55 -6.12 -16.55 -9.28
N VAL A 56 -5.24 -15.89 -10.03
CA VAL A 56 -5.60 -14.73 -10.85
C VAL A 56 -6.52 -15.18 -11.98
N ARG A 57 -7.51 -14.38 -12.24
CA ARG A 57 -8.55 -14.66 -13.24
C ARG A 57 -8.56 -13.55 -14.28
N ASP A 58 -9.22 -13.82 -15.38
CA ASP A 58 -9.63 -12.81 -16.35
C ASP A 58 -10.67 -11.89 -15.69
N PHE A 59 -10.19 -10.79 -15.07
CA PHE A 59 -11.06 -9.84 -14.37
C PHE A 59 -11.60 -8.77 -15.31
N ASN A 60 -10.94 -8.52 -16.42
CA ASN A 60 -11.38 -7.55 -17.43
C ASN A 60 -12.33 -8.17 -18.46
N GLY A 61 -12.42 -9.52 -18.55
CA GLY A 61 -13.34 -10.25 -19.42
C GLY A 61 -12.91 -10.28 -20.90
N ASP A 62 -11.62 -10.07 -21.20
CA ASP A 62 -11.13 -10.03 -22.57
C ASP A 62 -10.71 -11.41 -23.12
N GLY A 63 -10.85 -12.46 -22.30
CA GLY A 63 -10.51 -13.85 -22.64
C GLY A 63 -9.04 -14.19 -22.41
N LYS A 64 -8.27 -13.32 -21.75
CA LYS A 64 -6.87 -13.54 -21.40
C LYS A 64 -6.68 -13.37 -19.91
N VAL A 65 -5.59 -13.90 -19.37
CA VAL A 65 -5.13 -13.62 -18.03
C VAL A 65 -3.76 -12.96 -18.17
N ASP A 66 -3.71 -11.65 -17.98
CA ASP A 66 -2.49 -10.86 -18.16
C ASP A 66 -2.39 -9.68 -17.19
N VAL A 67 -1.45 -8.79 -17.44
CA VAL A 67 -1.16 -7.66 -16.57
C VAL A 67 -2.33 -6.66 -16.46
N LEU A 68 -3.22 -6.61 -17.45
CA LEU A 68 -4.37 -5.70 -17.44
C LEU A 68 -5.37 -6.08 -16.36
N ASP A 69 -5.45 -7.36 -15.98
CA ASP A 69 -6.29 -7.84 -14.89
C ASP A 69 -5.91 -7.24 -13.53
N LEU A 70 -4.63 -6.90 -13.34
CA LEU A 70 -4.15 -6.26 -12.10
C LEU A 70 -4.74 -4.88 -11.85
N SER A 71 -5.22 -4.21 -12.89
CA SER A 71 -5.74 -2.84 -12.80
C SER A 71 -7.27 -2.77 -12.73
N VAL A 72 -7.97 -3.90 -12.79
CA VAL A 72 -9.44 -3.94 -12.76
C VAL A 72 -9.99 -3.63 -11.36
N ARG A 73 -9.32 -4.14 -10.33
CA ARG A 73 -9.74 -3.98 -8.93
C ARG A 73 -8.92 -2.91 -8.23
N SER A 74 -9.54 -2.22 -7.29
CA SER A 74 -8.96 -1.09 -6.58
C SER A 74 -9.00 -1.33 -5.08
N GLU A 75 -7.92 -1.00 -4.40
CA GLU A 75 -7.94 -0.75 -2.96
C GLU A 75 -8.80 0.48 -2.66
N LYS A 76 -9.46 0.48 -1.49
CA LYS A 76 -10.39 1.53 -1.10
C LYS A 76 -10.26 1.89 0.37
N ILE A 77 -10.71 3.08 0.69
CA ILE A 77 -10.90 3.56 2.06
C ILE A 77 -12.35 4.02 2.18
N HIS A 78 -13.02 3.57 3.20
CA HIS A 78 -14.39 3.95 3.52
C HIS A 78 -14.43 4.70 4.85
N THR A 79 -15.42 5.58 4.98
CA THR A 79 -15.85 6.13 6.28
C THR A 79 -17.09 5.42 6.75
N LEU A 80 -17.17 5.20 8.06
CA LEU A 80 -18.36 4.68 8.73
C LEU A 80 -18.82 5.73 9.75
N GLN A 81 -20.12 6.00 9.78
CA GLN A 81 -20.73 6.98 10.67
C GLN A 81 -21.97 6.37 11.34
N ASP A 82 -22.05 6.58 12.64
CA ASP A 82 -23.26 6.40 13.45
C ASP A 82 -23.99 7.75 13.47
N ARG A 83 -25.13 7.84 12.80
CA ARG A 83 -25.85 9.10 12.62
C ARG A 83 -26.89 9.38 13.71
N ASP A 84 -27.43 8.33 14.31
CA ASP A 84 -28.49 8.47 15.31
C ASP A 84 -27.97 8.26 16.74
N GLY A 85 -26.68 7.86 16.89
CA GLY A 85 -26.01 7.74 18.18
C GLY A 85 -26.38 6.47 18.95
N ASP A 86 -26.87 5.44 18.28
CA ASP A 86 -27.28 4.17 18.90
C ASP A 86 -26.09 3.19 19.10
N GLY A 87 -24.89 3.54 18.61
CA GLY A 87 -23.68 2.74 18.68
C GLY A 87 -23.49 1.78 17.49
N VAL A 88 -24.40 1.84 16.50
CA VAL A 88 -24.30 1.07 15.27
C VAL A 88 -24.00 2.00 14.10
N TYR A 89 -23.01 1.63 13.28
CA TYR A 89 -22.70 2.43 12.07
C TYR A 89 -23.72 2.19 10.98
N ASP A 90 -24.52 3.20 10.65
CA ASP A 90 -25.64 3.14 9.70
C ASP A 90 -25.30 3.78 8.34
N LYS A 91 -24.18 4.48 8.21
CA LYS A 91 -23.72 5.05 6.95
C LYS A 91 -22.29 4.64 6.64
N ALA A 92 -22.08 4.08 5.44
CA ALA A 92 -20.79 3.88 4.82
C ALA A 92 -20.64 4.78 3.60
N THR A 93 -19.50 5.48 3.46
CA THR A 93 -19.17 6.31 2.29
C THR A 93 -17.81 5.90 1.74
N LEU A 94 -17.65 5.85 0.42
CA LEU A 94 -16.35 5.66 -0.21
C LEU A 94 -15.55 6.97 -0.07
N PHE A 95 -14.59 6.99 0.83
CA PHE A 95 -13.71 8.14 1.06
C PHE A 95 -12.65 8.28 -0.04
N ALA A 96 -12.00 7.19 -0.42
CA ALA A 96 -11.02 7.17 -1.51
C ALA A 96 -10.96 5.78 -2.16
N GLY A 97 -10.84 5.73 -3.48
CA GLY A 97 -10.69 4.50 -4.28
C GLY A 97 -9.81 4.77 -5.51
N GLY A 98 -9.75 3.84 -6.47
CA GLY A 98 -8.93 3.99 -7.67
C GLY A 98 -7.43 3.80 -7.43
N PHE A 99 -7.04 3.10 -6.36
CA PHE A 99 -5.68 2.62 -6.14
C PHE A 99 -5.55 1.26 -6.82
N ASN A 100 -5.22 1.27 -8.11
CA ASN A 100 -5.24 0.07 -8.97
C ASN A 100 -4.11 0.04 -10.00
N ASP A 101 -3.01 0.74 -9.75
CA ASP A 101 -1.79 0.57 -10.54
C ASP A 101 -1.24 -0.86 -10.41
N VAL A 102 -0.47 -1.33 -11.39
CA VAL A 102 0.12 -2.69 -11.40
C VAL A 102 1.02 -2.98 -10.19
N LEU A 103 1.56 -1.95 -9.55
CA LEU A 103 2.35 -2.06 -8.32
C LEU A 103 1.51 -1.98 -7.05
N THR A 104 0.25 -1.56 -7.15
CA THR A 104 -0.59 -1.37 -5.97
C THR A 104 -0.76 -2.68 -5.22
N GLY A 105 -0.36 -2.69 -3.97
CA GLY A 105 -0.59 -3.78 -3.02
C GLY A 105 -1.70 -3.43 -2.06
N CYS A 106 -1.72 -4.13 -0.93
CA CYS A 106 -2.79 -4.01 0.05
C CYS A 106 -2.84 -2.63 0.72
N ALA A 107 -4.05 -2.13 0.93
CA ALA A 107 -4.33 -1.04 1.85
C ALA A 107 -4.39 -1.60 3.28
N HIS A 108 -3.35 -1.36 4.08
CA HIS A 108 -3.24 -1.98 5.40
C HIS A 108 -3.65 -1.06 6.55
N SER A 109 -3.25 0.20 6.51
CA SER A 109 -3.46 1.10 7.64
C SER A 109 -3.94 2.46 7.18
N VAL A 110 -4.81 3.05 7.98
CA VAL A 110 -5.34 4.39 7.77
C VAL A 110 -5.38 5.13 9.11
N ALA A 111 -4.96 6.39 9.11
CA ALA A 111 -4.95 7.24 10.31
C ALA A 111 -5.44 8.65 9.97
N PRO A 112 -6.56 9.11 10.55
CA PRO A 112 -6.96 10.51 10.52
C PRO A 112 -6.11 11.31 11.49
N ILE A 113 -5.38 12.30 10.98
CA ILE A 113 -4.46 13.15 11.74
C ILE A 113 -4.57 14.59 11.21
N ASP A 114 -4.89 15.55 12.07
CA ASP A 114 -4.90 16.99 11.79
C ASP A 114 -5.66 17.39 10.51
N GLY A 115 -6.87 16.82 10.30
CA GLY A 115 -7.72 17.12 9.15
C GLY A 115 -7.29 16.46 7.84
N HIS A 116 -6.32 15.56 7.89
CA HIS A 116 -5.89 14.72 6.77
C HIS A 116 -6.03 13.24 7.13
N VAL A 117 -6.09 12.40 6.11
CA VAL A 117 -6.09 10.94 6.26
C VAL A 117 -4.82 10.39 5.64
N TYR A 118 -3.98 9.79 6.47
CA TYR A 118 -2.77 9.12 6.01
C TYR A 118 -3.07 7.63 5.80
N ALA A 119 -2.61 7.08 4.68
CA ALA A 119 -2.89 5.69 4.33
C ALA A 119 -1.65 4.99 3.77
N THR A 120 -1.42 3.75 4.24
CA THR A 120 -0.37 2.88 3.72
C THR A 120 -0.96 1.97 2.65
N ILE A 121 -0.69 2.30 1.39
CA ILE A 121 -1.11 1.52 0.22
C ILE A 121 0.09 1.38 -0.70
N ILE A 122 0.69 0.20 -0.75
CA ILE A 122 1.89 -0.05 -1.57
C ILE A 122 1.64 0.41 -3.02
N PRO A 123 2.61 1.07 -3.65
CA PRO A 123 3.99 1.34 -3.21
C PRO A 123 4.18 2.69 -2.52
N ASP A 124 3.11 3.29 -1.99
CA ASP A 124 3.10 4.67 -1.49
C ASP A 124 2.64 4.79 -0.04
N LEU A 125 3.14 5.84 0.62
CA LEU A 125 2.49 6.48 1.76
C LEU A 125 1.66 7.66 1.23
N TRP A 126 0.36 7.58 1.41
CA TRP A 126 -0.58 8.58 0.92
C TRP A 126 -1.00 9.57 2.00
N LYS A 127 -1.14 10.84 1.60
CA LYS A 127 -1.87 11.87 2.32
C LYS A 127 -3.10 12.24 1.52
N LEU A 128 -4.27 12.08 2.12
CA LEU A 128 -5.58 12.31 1.52
C LEU A 128 -6.27 13.46 2.24
N THR A 129 -6.92 14.34 1.53
CA THR A 129 -7.60 15.50 2.11
C THR A 129 -8.97 15.64 1.48
N ASP A 130 -9.99 15.67 2.32
CA ASP A 130 -11.33 16.15 2.01
C ASP A 130 -11.32 17.66 2.25
N VAL A 131 -11.46 18.45 1.19
CA VAL A 131 -11.32 19.91 1.26
C VAL A 131 -12.65 20.60 1.53
N ASP A 132 -13.74 20.05 1.01
CA ASP A 132 -15.08 20.64 1.11
C ASP A 132 -15.96 19.99 2.19
N GLY A 133 -15.50 18.91 2.82
CA GLY A 133 -16.18 18.25 3.94
C GLY A 133 -17.32 17.33 3.52
N ASP A 134 -17.33 16.87 2.27
CA ASP A 134 -18.40 16.00 1.76
C ASP A 134 -18.21 14.52 2.14
N GLY A 135 -17.05 14.17 2.69
CA GLY A 135 -16.68 12.82 3.11
C GLY A 135 -15.96 12.03 2.03
N VAL A 136 -15.48 12.70 0.97
CA VAL A 136 -14.67 12.13 -0.11
C VAL A 136 -13.34 12.90 -0.23
N ALA A 137 -12.26 12.21 -0.46
CA ALA A 137 -10.95 12.85 -0.61
C ALA A 137 -10.80 13.53 -1.98
N ASP A 138 -10.70 14.88 -1.97
CA ASP A 138 -10.46 15.71 -3.16
C ASP A 138 -9.01 15.70 -3.61
N ARG A 139 -8.10 15.58 -2.65
CA ARG A 139 -6.65 15.63 -2.91
C ARG A 139 -5.98 14.38 -2.45
N ARG A 140 -5.03 13.92 -3.28
CA ARG A 140 -4.15 12.78 -3.02
C ARG A 140 -2.71 13.18 -3.28
N GLU A 141 -1.87 13.01 -2.29
CA GLU A 141 -0.43 13.26 -2.38
C GLU A 141 0.32 12.00 -1.94
N SER A 142 1.21 11.50 -2.79
CA SER A 142 2.18 10.49 -2.38
C SER A 142 3.30 11.20 -1.64
N LEU A 143 3.39 11.00 -0.32
CA LEU A 143 4.44 11.55 0.52
C LEU A 143 5.76 10.80 0.36
N ALA A 144 5.67 9.51 0.07
CA ALA A 144 6.82 8.65 -0.14
C ALA A 144 6.44 7.49 -1.07
N HIS A 145 7.27 7.20 -2.07
CA HIS A 145 7.11 6.14 -3.05
C HIS A 145 8.34 5.25 -3.07
N GLY A 146 8.17 3.92 -3.19
CA GLY A 146 9.28 2.99 -3.28
C GLY A 146 9.21 1.84 -2.27
N PHE A 147 8.02 1.56 -1.73
CA PHE A 147 7.79 0.46 -0.80
C PHE A 147 7.49 -0.85 -1.53
N ALA A 148 7.94 -1.96 -0.94
CA ALA A 148 7.81 -3.32 -1.47
C ALA A 148 8.41 -3.49 -2.89
N PRO A 149 9.70 -3.19 -3.11
CA PRO A 149 10.34 -3.46 -4.38
C PRO A 149 10.38 -4.96 -4.69
N HIS A 150 10.40 -5.82 -3.67
CA HIS A 150 10.35 -7.26 -3.85
C HIS A 150 8.95 -7.76 -4.21
N ILE A 151 8.90 -8.85 -4.97
CA ILE A 151 7.72 -9.71 -5.09
C ILE A 151 7.61 -10.42 -3.75
N GLY A 152 6.57 -10.19 -3.01
CA GLY A 152 6.61 -10.55 -1.60
C GLY A 152 5.80 -11.74 -1.18
N TYR A 153 5.88 -11.98 0.10
CA TYR A 153 4.89 -12.74 0.85
C TYR A 153 3.73 -11.80 1.14
N GLY A 154 2.50 -12.24 0.97
CA GLY A 154 1.34 -11.47 1.39
C GLY A 154 1.45 -11.08 2.87
N ASN A 155 1.00 -9.87 3.23
CA ASN A 155 1.02 -9.30 4.57
C ASN A 155 2.39 -8.86 5.13
N HIS A 156 3.46 -8.89 4.37
CA HIS A 156 4.73 -8.30 4.79
C HIS A 156 4.92 -6.91 4.19
N ASP A 157 3.91 -6.08 4.32
CA ASP A 157 3.71 -4.81 3.65
C ASP A 157 3.89 -3.61 4.59
N LEU A 158 3.27 -2.48 4.24
CA LEU A 158 3.21 -1.30 5.09
C LEU A 158 2.11 -1.47 6.15
N HIS A 159 2.44 -1.22 7.42
CA HIS A 159 1.50 -1.38 8.53
C HIS A 159 1.54 -0.18 9.49
N SER A 160 0.49 -0.07 10.30
CA SER A 160 0.46 0.64 11.58
C SER A 160 0.93 2.09 11.54
N ILE A 161 0.39 2.89 10.62
CA ILE A 161 0.70 4.32 10.62
C ILE A 161 0.12 5.01 11.86
N LEU A 162 0.93 5.80 12.53
CA LEU A 162 0.56 6.61 13.69
C LEU A 162 1.38 7.89 13.77
N GLN A 163 0.93 8.87 14.53
CA GLN A 163 1.71 10.04 14.87
C GLN A 163 2.38 9.86 16.23
N GLY A 164 3.70 10.06 16.26
CA GLY A 164 4.49 10.04 17.49
C GLY A 164 4.33 11.32 18.31
N TYR A 165 4.81 11.29 19.56
CA TYR A 165 4.81 12.47 20.47
C TYR A 165 5.71 13.61 19.97
N ASP A 166 6.62 13.33 19.05
CA ASP A 166 7.46 14.33 18.36
C ASP A 166 6.78 14.96 17.14
N GLY A 167 5.51 14.60 16.88
CA GLY A 167 4.71 15.08 15.76
C GLY A 167 4.99 14.41 14.42
N LYS A 168 5.98 13.51 14.34
CA LYS A 168 6.29 12.76 13.12
C LYS A 168 5.32 11.61 12.91
N LEU A 169 5.14 11.22 11.65
CA LEU A 169 4.47 9.99 11.28
C LEU A 169 5.44 8.82 11.41
N TYR A 170 4.95 7.71 11.95
CA TYR A 170 5.67 6.44 12.06
C TYR A 170 4.85 5.33 11.43
N TRP A 171 5.48 4.44 10.71
CA TRP A 171 4.86 3.23 10.18
C TRP A 171 5.90 2.13 10.01
N SER A 172 5.44 0.90 9.88
CA SER A 172 6.34 -0.23 9.64
C SER A 172 6.28 -0.70 8.20
N MET A 173 7.39 -1.26 7.75
CA MET A 173 7.51 -1.99 6.50
C MET A 173 8.05 -3.38 6.79
N GLY A 174 7.40 -4.42 6.25
CA GLY A 174 7.88 -5.79 6.33
C GLY A 174 9.09 -6.07 5.44
N ASP A 175 9.51 -7.32 5.37
CA ASP A 175 10.72 -7.74 4.65
C ASP A 175 10.60 -7.71 3.11
N ARG A 176 9.49 -7.21 2.56
CA ARG A 176 9.41 -6.78 1.15
C ARG A 176 10.22 -5.51 0.88
N GLY A 177 10.67 -4.85 1.92
CA GLY A 177 11.64 -3.79 1.91
C GLY A 177 11.15 -2.44 1.40
N ALA A 178 12.04 -1.47 1.47
CA ALA A 178 11.84 -0.10 1.02
C ALA A 178 13.07 0.41 0.26
N ASN A 179 12.83 1.19 -0.80
CA ASN A 179 13.85 1.90 -1.54
C ASN A 179 13.26 3.22 -2.07
N VAL A 180 13.19 4.20 -1.19
CA VAL A 180 12.47 5.45 -1.36
C VAL A 180 13.41 6.58 -1.75
N LEU A 181 13.03 7.38 -2.74
CA LEU A 181 13.64 8.69 -2.97
C LEU A 181 12.86 9.72 -2.16
N SER A 182 13.49 10.29 -1.13
CA SER A 182 12.84 11.27 -0.26
C SER A 182 12.55 12.58 -1.01
N LYS A 183 11.72 13.42 -0.41
CA LYS A 183 11.36 14.75 -0.93
C LYS A 183 12.59 15.64 -1.14
N GLU A 184 13.64 15.48 -0.33
CA GLU A 184 14.92 16.18 -0.41
C GLU A 184 15.88 15.55 -1.45
N GLY A 185 15.46 14.53 -2.19
CA GLY A 185 16.27 13.84 -3.19
C GLY A 185 17.28 12.85 -2.61
N LYS A 186 17.19 12.52 -1.32
CA LYS A 186 18.03 11.50 -0.68
C LYS A 186 17.40 10.12 -0.86
N ARG A 187 18.21 9.14 -1.27
CA ARG A 187 17.78 7.75 -1.31
C ARG A 187 17.86 7.13 0.08
N VAL A 188 16.74 6.60 0.53
CA VAL A 188 16.59 5.87 1.79
C VAL A 188 16.22 4.43 1.45
N SER A 189 17.12 3.50 1.75
CA SER A 189 17.02 2.12 1.29
C SER A 189 17.18 1.12 2.42
N ASN A 190 16.24 0.19 2.51
CA ASN A 190 16.27 -0.99 3.36
C ASN A 190 15.55 -2.15 2.63
N PRO A 191 16.15 -2.70 1.54
CA PRO A 191 15.41 -3.59 0.63
C PRO A 191 15.24 -5.01 1.14
N HIS A 192 16.05 -5.48 2.10
CA HIS A 192 16.16 -6.91 2.45
C HIS A 192 15.72 -7.25 3.87
N SER A 193 15.13 -6.33 4.60
CA SER A 193 14.57 -6.59 5.93
C SER A 193 13.39 -5.68 6.22
N GLY A 194 12.59 -6.01 7.23
CA GLY A 194 11.59 -5.11 7.75
C GLY A 194 12.22 -3.95 8.52
N CYS A 195 11.50 -2.83 8.60
CA CYS A 195 11.96 -1.61 9.26
C CYS A 195 10.80 -0.78 9.81
N ILE A 196 11.11 0.13 10.71
CA ILE A 196 10.27 1.25 11.08
C ILE A 196 10.77 2.49 10.34
N LEU A 197 9.87 3.21 9.76
CA LEU A 197 10.09 4.42 8.98
C LEU A 197 9.43 5.61 9.69
N ARG A 198 9.96 6.80 9.47
CA ARG A 198 9.31 8.02 9.91
C ARG A 198 9.58 9.20 8.98
N CYS A 199 8.68 10.18 9.01
CA CYS A 199 8.85 11.48 8.38
C CYS A 199 7.98 12.54 9.07
N ASN A 200 8.14 13.79 8.70
CA ASN A 200 7.19 14.84 9.05
C ASN A 200 5.85 14.62 8.31
N PRO A 201 4.73 15.21 8.78
CA PRO A 201 3.41 15.10 8.14
C PRO A 201 3.34 15.61 6.68
N ASP A 202 4.34 16.37 6.26
CA ASP A 202 4.50 16.84 4.88
C ASP A 202 5.40 15.93 4.01
N GLY A 203 5.92 14.83 4.58
CA GLY A 203 6.81 13.87 3.91
C GLY A 203 8.29 14.23 3.99
N SER A 204 8.66 15.39 4.56
CA SER A 204 10.05 15.80 4.74
C SER A 204 10.75 15.02 5.86
N GLU A 205 12.08 15.07 5.90
CA GLU A 205 12.91 14.35 6.87
C GLU A 205 12.64 12.84 6.93
N PHE A 206 12.42 12.26 5.76
CA PHE A 206 12.16 10.82 5.63
C PHE A 206 13.40 9.99 5.97
N GLU A 207 13.24 9.01 6.88
CA GLU A 207 14.33 8.12 7.26
C GLU A 207 13.86 6.72 7.70
N VAL A 208 14.80 5.77 7.69
CA VAL A 208 14.67 4.50 8.42
C VAL A 208 15.00 4.76 9.89
N PHE A 209 14.01 4.65 10.75
CA PHE A 209 14.17 4.85 12.19
C PHE A 209 14.75 3.60 12.89
N ALA A 210 14.30 2.41 12.49
CA ALA A 210 14.82 1.13 12.98
C ALA A 210 14.79 0.10 11.85
N HIS A 211 15.75 -0.81 11.81
CA HIS A 211 15.85 -1.85 10.77
C HIS A 211 16.23 -3.22 11.37
N GLY A 212 16.32 -4.25 10.52
CA GLY A 212 16.63 -5.62 10.94
C GLY A 212 15.41 -6.36 11.50
N LEU A 213 14.23 -5.86 11.22
CA LEU A 213 12.96 -6.46 11.60
C LEU A 213 12.47 -7.41 10.48
N ARG A 214 11.41 -8.17 10.75
CA ARG A 214 10.78 -9.01 9.72
C ARG A 214 9.44 -8.40 9.28
N ASN A 215 8.45 -8.45 10.13
CA ASN A 215 7.10 -7.96 9.84
C ASN A 215 6.48 -7.40 11.13
N CYS A 216 6.74 -6.14 11.42
CA CYS A 216 6.17 -5.45 12.58
C CYS A 216 4.77 -4.96 12.25
N GLN A 217 3.87 -5.10 13.21
CA GLN A 217 2.50 -4.59 13.14
C GLN A 217 2.21 -3.70 14.34
#